data_aac740309ae440d406e71b66c6ee9234
#
_entry.id   aac740309ae440d406e71b66c6ee9234
#
_cell.length_a   1.000
_cell.length_b   1.000
_cell.length_c   1.000
_cell.angle_alpha   90.00
_cell.angle_beta   90.00
_cell.angle_gamma   90.00
#
_symmetry.space_group_name_H-M   'P 1'
#
loop_
_entity.id
_entity.type
_entity.pdbx_description
1 polymer ?
#
loop_
_entity_poly.entity_id
_entity_poly.type
_entity_poly.pdbx_seq_one_letter_code
_entity_poly.pdbx_strand_id
1 'polypeptide(L)'
;MKKLIGRLFSGLVLAVVLGWAPSLLAQTGGFSLEQFRPSLPGDRFFGVEGADPGGDLLPRFMLLGDYAYRPLSLYSEPGDVRIADLVKNQLVVHLAAGLTLWDRLIVAADMPLVLVTSGESPTVDGSTWQSPSGVAAGDLRVSARVRLVGEARSPASLSLGGHVFVPTGNKDKFDGEGAVHGTPVLVFSGEIPFLAYAASAGVDIRNRTSYTDVTLGTQLVFGGAVGVLLVDRMLQIGPEIYGTTLLVGSDSFGRATTSVEGIVGLKARLGPMVLGAGAGPGFSHGMGTPALRVLLSVAYAPEPAPPPPPPPPPPKKHKKPADRDHDGIPDSADACPDEPGVPSDDPAKNGCPPPPPDRDGDGIPDKDDACPDVKGVASSDPLQNGCPPDTDGDGIRDDVDACPNEKGEPDTDPQKNGCPKAVRVTEGEIVIMDQVQFKTGSAVILPISDDLLRQVAAVVTEHPEITKVEVQGHTDSRGGKAYNRRLSQKRADAVRKWLVNYGQIDSRRLSAHGYGMDQPIADNATSEGRQKNRRVQFKILEKSNRGKSEVSP
;
A
#
# COMPACT_ATOMS: atom_id res chain seq x y z
N MET A 1 24.49 26.81 -16.60
CA MET A 1 23.61 26.14 -17.59
C MET A 1 22.48 25.33 -16.98
N LYS A 2 22.64 24.59 -15.85
CA LYS A 2 21.55 23.79 -15.22
C LYS A 2 20.35 24.58 -14.65
N LYS A 3 20.50 25.85 -14.29
CA LYS A 3 19.39 26.67 -13.72
C LYS A 3 18.50 27.37 -14.77
N LEU A 4 18.96 27.47 -16.03
CA LEU A 4 18.18 28.14 -17.09
C LEU A 4 17.21 27.20 -17.80
N ILE A 5 17.54 25.91 -17.86
CA ILE A 5 16.72 24.88 -18.51
C ILE A 5 15.47 24.54 -17.67
N GLY A 6 15.56 24.60 -16.33
CA GLY A 6 14.40 24.32 -15.45
C GLY A 6 13.26 25.35 -15.53
N ARG A 7 13.53 26.58 -15.97
CA ARG A 7 12.49 27.63 -16.11
C ARG A 7 11.80 27.64 -17.47
N LEU A 8 12.43 27.11 -18.51
CA LEU A 8 11.83 26.99 -19.85
C LEU A 8 10.84 25.82 -19.95
N PHE A 9 11.09 24.72 -19.22
CA PHE A 9 10.19 23.56 -19.24
C PHE A 9 8.91 23.75 -18.41
N SER A 10 8.94 24.50 -17.30
CA SER A 10 7.74 24.83 -16.52
C SER A 10 6.75 25.71 -17.30
N GLY A 11 7.22 26.50 -18.26
CA GLY A 11 6.37 27.30 -19.15
C GLY A 11 5.78 26.53 -20.32
N LEU A 12 6.50 25.53 -20.83
CA LEU A 12 6.07 24.81 -22.03
C LEU A 12 5.01 23.74 -21.75
N VAL A 13 5.05 23.07 -20.61
CA VAL A 13 4.04 22.07 -20.22
C VAL A 13 2.71 22.76 -19.86
N LEU A 14 2.75 23.95 -19.26
CA LEU A 14 1.52 24.72 -18.96
C LEU A 14 0.91 25.40 -20.19
N ALA A 15 1.73 25.79 -21.18
CA ALA A 15 1.25 26.46 -22.41
C ALA A 15 0.57 25.52 -23.39
N VAL A 16 0.93 24.21 -23.41
CA VAL A 16 0.26 23.22 -24.27
C VAL A 16 -1.15 22.85 -23.74
N VAL A 17 -1.39 23.02 -22.44
CA VAL A 17 -2.69 22.69 -21.82
C VAL A 17 -3.70 23.86 -21.92
N LEU A 18 -3.24 25.11 -22.07
CA LEU A 18 -4.12 26.29 -22.01
C LEU A 18 -4.40 26.98 -23.36
N GLY A 19 -3.86 26.48 -24.47
CA GLY A 19 -3.89 27.17 -25.76
C GLY A 19 -4.92 26.72 -26.79
N TRP A 20 -5.72 25.68 -26.54
CA TRP A 20 -6.70 25.18 -27.53
C TRP A 20 -8.12 25.09 -26.96
N ALA A 21 -8.87 26.16 -27.15
CA ALA A 21 -10.32 26.10 -27.14
C ALA A 21 -10.78 25.96 -28.61
N PRO A 22 -11.23 24.79 -29.06
CA PRO A 22 -11.81 24.68 -30.40
C PRO A 22 -13.25 25.19 -30.38
N SER A 23 -13.57 25.99 -31.41
CA SER A 23 -14.90 26.46 -31.73
C SER A 23 -15.88 25.28 -31.95
N LEU A 24 -17.07 25.39 -31.33
CA LEU A 24 -18.18 24.48 -31.48
C LEU A 24 -18.58 24.33 -32.95
N LEU A 25 -18.36 23.15 -33.53
CA LEU A 25 -19.16 22.61 -34.62
C LEU A 25 -19.65 21.24 -34.15
N ALA A 26 -20.96 21.10 -34.02
CA ALA A 26 -21.62 19.84 -33.74
C ALA A 26 -21.36 18.87 -34.91
N GLN A 27 -20.36 18.01 -34.76
CA GLN A 27 -20.19 16.83 -35.60
C GLN A 27 -20.65 15.62 -34.78
N THR A 28 -21.38 14.71 -35.41
CA THR A 28 -21.61 13.35 -34.94
C THR A 28 -20.24 12.67 -34.78
N GLY A 29 -19.65 12.77 -33.63
CA GLY A 29 -18.34 12.22 -33.34
C GLY A 29 -18.43 10.71 -33.11
N GLY A 30 -17.39 9.97 -33.48
CA GLY A 30 -17.19 8.59 -33.07
C GLY A 30 -16.90 8.48 -31.58
N PHE A 31 -16.91 7.27 -31.06
CA PHE A 31 -16.35 6.95 -29.75
C PHE A 31 -15.44 5.73 -29.88
N SER A 32 -14.42 5.63 -29.00
CA SER A 32 -13.60 4.44 -28.90
C SER A 32 -14.25 3.45 -27.96
N LEU A 33 -14.43 2.22 -28.42
CA LEU A 33 -14.89 1.11 -27.58
C LEU A 33 -13.80 0.63 -26.64
N GLU A 34 -12.53 0.80 -27.03
CA GLU A 34 -11.38 0.45 -26.21
C GLU A 34 -11.24 1.43 -25.03
N GLN A 35 -11.74 1.02 -23.87
CA GLN A 35 -11.63 1.80 -22.61
C GLN A 35 -10.40 1.39 -21.78
N PHE A 36 -9.80 0.23 -22.09
CA PHE A 36 -8.60 -0.20 -21.43
C PHE A 36 -7.41 0.66 -21.89
N ARG A 37 -6.68 1.18 -20.92
CA ARG A 37 -5.50 2.01 -21.15
C ARG A 37 -4.32 1.31 -20.50
N PRO A 38 -3.48 0.61 -21.25
CA PRO A 38 -2.33 -0.06 -20.68
C PRO A 38 -1.42 0.95 -19.99
N SER A 39 -0.86 0.57 -18.85
CA SER A 39 0.18 1.34 -18.17
C SER A 39 1.41 1.53 -19.07
N LEU A 40 2.28 2.46 -18.72
CA LEU A 40 3.47 2.75 -19.55
C LEU A 40 4.45 1.55 -19.54
N PRO A 41 5.25 1.35 -20.61
CA PRO A 41 6.19 0.25 -20.69
C PRO A 41 7.13 0.20 -19.47
N GLY A 42 7.13 -0.95 -18.77
CA GLY A 42 7.93 -1.16 -17.58
C GLY A 42 7.22 -0.90 -16.26
N ASP A 43 5.99 -0.41 -16.28
CA ASP A 43 5.16 -0.31 -15.07
C ASP A 43 4.81 -1.70 -14.52
N ARG A 44 4.56 -1.78 -13.22
CA ARG A 44 4.32 -3.05 -12.53
C ARG A 44 2.95 -3.65 -12.78
N PHE A 45 1.95 -2.84 -13.09
CA PHE A 45 0.57 -3.26 -13.30
C PHE A 45 0.17 -3.15 -14.77
N PHE A 46 -0.99 -3.67 -15.13
CA PHE A 46 -1.48 -3.65 -16.53
C PHE A 46 -2.22 -2.37 -16.85
N GLY A 47 -3.22 -2.02 -16.06
CA GLY A 47 -4.11 -0.87 -16.28
C GLY A 47 -3.88 0.28 -15.31
N VAL A 48 -3.15 0.06 -14.22
CA VAL A 48 -2.83 1.07 -13.21
C VAL A 48 -1.39 1.52 -13.34
N GLU A 49 -1.18 2.82 -13.54
CA GLU A 49 0.17 3.36 -13.71
C GLU A 49 0.95 3.41 -12.39
N GLY A 50 2.26 3.19 -12.47
CA GLY A 50 3.18 3.39 -11.37
C GLY A 50 3.81 4.78 -11.40
N ALA A 51 4.16 5.36 -10.26
CA ALA A 51 4.77 6.69 -10.18
C ALA A 51 6.28 6.71 -10.47
N ASP A 52 6.91 5.55 -10.58
CA ASP A 52 8.36 5.41 -10.70
C ASP A 52 8.81 5.11 -12.13
N PRO A 53 9.31 6.10 -12.89
CA PRO A 53 9.86 5.86 -14.22
C PRO A 53 11.26 5.21 -14.21
N GLY A 54 12.02 5.25 -13.12
CA GLY A 54 13.36 4.67 -12.90
C GLY A 54 14.34 4.69 -14.08
N GLY A 55 15.56 5.20 -13.86
CA GLY A 55 16.67 5.17 -14.81
C GLY A 55 16.85 6.40 -15.70
N ASP A 56 18.00 6.49 -16.35
CA ASP A 56 18.35 7.56 -17.29
C ASP A 56 18.70 6.98 -18.67
N LEU A 57 18.13 7.56 -19.71
CA LEU A 57 18.26 7.13 -21.11
C LEU A 57 17.93 5.64 -21.33
N LEU A 58 16.95 5.10 -20.58
CA LEU A 58 16.56 3.71 -20.72
C LEU A 58 15.37 3.56 -21.69
N PRO A 59 15.59 2.92 -22.85
CA PRO A 59 14.50 2.59 -23.75
C PRO A 59 13.64 1.46 -23.18
N ARG A 60 12.35 1.53 -23.41
CA ARG A 60 11.36 0.54 -22.97
C ARG A 60 10.41 0.23 -24.11
N PHE A 61 10.05 -1.03 -24.26
CA PHE A 61 9.12 -1.47 -25.30
C PHE A 61 8.12 -2.43 -24.69
N MET A 62 6.91 -2.44 -25.20
CA MET A 62 5.87 -3.38 -24.76
C MET A 62 5.01 -3.79 -25.93
N LEU A 63 4.79 -5.08 -26.04
CA LEU A 63 3.73 -5.71 -26.83
C LEU A 63 2.70 -6.27 -25.84
N LEU A 64 1.45 -5.85 -25.97
CA LEU A 64 0.38 -6.31 -25.12
C LEU A 64 -0.81 -6.71 -25.99
N GLY A 65 -1.25 -7.96 -25.88
CA GLY A 65 -2.50 -8.46 -26.43
C GLY A 65 -3.61 -8.31 -25.40
N ASP A 66 -4.70 -7.68 -25.82
CA ASP A 66 -5.91 -7.44 -25.06
C ASP A 66 -7.09 -8.09 -25.76
N TYR A 67 -7.63 -9.12 -25.14
CA TYR A 67 -8.86 -9.75 -25.59
C TYR A 67 -10.02 -9.36 -24.69
N ALA A 68 -11.04 -8.72 -25.28
CA ALA A 68 -12.27 -8.31 -24.61
C ALA A 68 -13.45 -9.16 -25.12
N TYR A 69 -14.12 -9.83 -24.19
CA TYR A 69 -15.34 -10.59 -24.47
C TYR A 69 -16.57 -9.77 -24.09
N ARG A 70 -17.45 -9.54 -25.07
CA ARG A 70 -18.68 -8.72 -24.94
C ARG A 70 -18.43 -7.30 -24.43
N PRO A 71 -17.57 -6.52 -25.07
CA PRO A 71 -17.34 -5.13 -24.65
C PRO A 71 -18.51 -4.20 -25.01
N LEU A 72 -19.43 -4.60 -25.92
CA LEU A 72 -20.61 -3.80 -26.26
C LEU A 72 -21.83 -4.69 -26.50
N SER A 73 -22.79 -4.60 -25.57
CA SER A 73 -24.05 -5.34 -25.63
C SER A 73 -25.23 -4.36 -25.58
N LEU A 74 -26.28 -4.67 -26.27
CA LEU A 74 -27.56 -3.96 -26.25
C LEU A 74 -28.49 -4.60 -25.20
N TYR A 75 -29.14 -3.77 -24.40
CA TYR A 75 -30.08 -4.19 -23.36
C TYR A 75 -31.43 -3.52 -23.58
N SER A 76 -32.52 -4.18 -23.20
CA SER A 76 -33.87 -3.60 -23.19
C SER A 76 -34.19 -2.89 -21.90
N GLU A 77 -34.96 -1.80 -21.96
CA GLU A 77 -35.63 -1.20 -20.79
C GLU A 77 -37.12 -1.51 -20.79
N PRO A 78 -37.80 -1.72 -19.62
CA PRO A 78 -37.27 -1.96 -18.34
C PRO A 78 -37.03 -3.46 -18.11
N GLY A 79 -35.93 -3.89 -17.59
CA GLY A 79 -35.74 -5.31 -17.24
C GLY A 79 -34.32 -5.80 -17.47
N ASP A 80 -33.47 -4.97 -18.07
CA ASP A 80 -32.05 -5.27 -18.21
C ASP A 80 -31.78 -6.63 -18.91
N VAL A 81 -32.65 -6.98 -19.85
CA VAL A 81 -32.50 -8.19 -20.64
C VAL A 81 -31.59 -7.89 -21.82
N ARG A 82 -30.50 -8.65 -21.92
CA ARG A 82 -29.59 -8.52 -23.07
C ARG A 82 -30.28 -8.97 -24.35
N ILE A 83 -30.28 -8.06 -25.36
CA ILE A 83 -30.87 -8.29 -26.67
C ILE A 83 -29.84 -8.93 -27.60
N ALA A 84 -28.65 -8.33 -27.73
CA ALA A 84 -27.61 -8.78 -28.65
C ALA A 84 -26.24 -8.26 -28.22
N ASP A 85 -25.18 -8.89 -28.71
CA ASP A 85 -23.81 -8.44 -28.56
C ASP A 85 -23.34 -7.75 -29.83
N LEU A 86 -23.43 -6.41 -29.89
CA LEU A 86 -22.98 -5.63 -31.04
C LEU A 86 -21.48 -5.83 -31.30
N VAL A 87 -20.69 -5.95 -30.22
CA VAL A 87 -19.34 -6.48 -30.27
C VAL A 87 -19.24 -7.61 -29.23
N LYS A 88 -19.04 -8.82 -29.74
CA LYS A 88 -18.91 -10.02 -28.89
C LYS A 88 -17.47 -10.37 -28.57
N ASN A 89 -16.57 -10.22 -29.55
CA ASN A 89 -15.16 -10.46 -29.38
C ASN A 89 -14.37 -9.31 -29.98
N GLN A 90 -13.40 -8.81 -29.24
CA GLN A 90 -12.44 -7.84 -29.74
C GLN A 90 -11.04 -8.26 -29.28
N LEU A 91 -10.08 -8.23 -30.20
CA LEU A 91 -8.66 -8.45 -29.93
C LEU A 91 -7.90 -7.22 -30.38
N VAL A 92 -7.28 -6.56 -29.42
CA VAL A 92 -6.41 -5.40 -29.64
C VAL A 92 -4.98 -5.78 -29.31
N VAL A 93 -4.03 -5.32 -30.10
CA VAL A 93 -2.60 -5.43 -29.81
C VAL A 93 -2.02 -4.05 -29.65
N HIS A 94 -1.50 -3.74 -28.47
CA HIS A 94 -0.82 -2.50 -28.15
C HIS A 94 0.67 -2.62 -28.45
N LEU A 95 1.18 -1.69 -29.25
CA LEU A 95 2.60 -1.50 -29.52
C LEU A 95 3.04 -0.24 -28.80
N ALA A 96 3.74 -0.40 -27.69
CA ALA A 96 4.17 0.74 -26.90
C ALA A 96 5.69 0.84 -26.84
N ALA A 97 6.20 2.06 -26.97
CA ALA A 97 7.59 2.40 -26.80
C ALA A 97 7.74 3.61 -25.88
N GLY A 98 8.78 3.62 -25.07
CA GLY A 98 9.04 4.71 -24.12
C GLY A 98 10.52 4.92 -23.89
N LEU A 99 10.87 6.09 -23.38
CA LEU A 99 12.20 6.47 -22.98
C LEU A 99 12.16 7.14 -21.62
N THR A 100 12.93 6.62 -20.67
CA THR A 100 13.11 7.24 -19.36
C THR A 100 14.29 8.19 -19.39
N LEU A 101 14.13 9.38 -18.83
CA LEU A 101 15.09 10.46 -18.84
C LEU A 101 15.31 10.96 -17.40
N TRP A 102 16.58 11.26 -17.06
CA TRP A 102 16.99 11.91 -15.81
C TRP A 102 16.47 11.23 -14.54
N ASP A 103 16.26 9.92 -14.62
CA ASP A 103 15.71 9.12 -13.51
C ASP A 103 14.35 9.63 -12.97
N ARG A 104 13.63 10.46 -13.73
CA ARG A 104 12.40 11.12 -13.27
C ARG A 104 11.30 11.26 -14.32
N LEU A 105 11.64 11.31 -15.58
CA LEU A 105 10.69 11.55 -16.66
C LEU A 105 10.61 10.33 -17.56
N ILE A 106 9.42 9.87 -17.87
CA ILE A 106 9.16 8.94 -18.97
C ILE A 106 8.31 9.63 -20.02
N VAL A 107 8.72 9.47 -21.28
CA VAL A 107 7.90 9.80 -22.45
C VAL A 107 7.63 8.51 -23.20
N ALA A 108 6.39 8.27 -23.61
CA ALA A 108 6.01 7.03 -24.29
C ALA A 108 4.95 7.29 -25.34
N ALA A 109 4.89 6.40 -26.31
CA ALA A 109 3.82 6.32 -27.28
C ALA A 109 3.26 4.89 -27.29
N ASP A 110 1.96 4.75 -27.49
CA ASP A 110 1.22 3.50 -27.57
C ASP A 110 0.26 3.55 -28.77
N MET A 111 0.37 2.56 -29.64
CA MET A 111 -0.44 2.40 -30.83
C MET A 111 -1.28 1.13 -30.72
N PRO A 112 -2.59 1.24 -30.45
CA PRO A 112 -3.48 0.10 -30.44
C PRO A 112 -3.83 -0.32 -31.88
N LEU A 113 -3.72 -1.62 -32.15
CA LEU A 113 -4.09 -2.24 -33.40
C LEU A 113 -5.20 -3.24 -33.14
N VAL A 114 -6.40 -2.97 -33.63
CA VAL A 114 -7.54 -3.87 -33.52
C VAL A 114 -7.39 -4.93 -34.61
N LEU A 115 -7.15 -6.17 -34.22
CA LEU A 115 -6.92 -7.29 -35.15
C LEU A 115 -8.20 -8.06 -35.45
N VAL A 116 -9.07 -8.18 -34.46
CA VAL A 116 -10.33 -8.92 -34.58
C VAL A 116 -11.43 -8.12 -33.91
N THR A 117 -12.53 -7.91 -34.64
CA THR A 117 -13.79 -7.47 -34.05
C THR A 117 -14.90 -8.32 -34.69
N SER A 118 -15.75 -8.90 -33.85
CA SER A 118 -16.90 -9.69 -34.30
C SER A 118 -18.07 -9.54 -33.33
N GLY A 119 -19.27 -9.57 -33.85
CA GLY A 119 -20.51 -9.43 -33.09
C GLY A 119 -21.73 -9.72 -33.90
N GLU A 120 -22.87 -9.29 -33.43
CA GLU A 120 -24.18 -9.45 -34.03
C GLU A 120 -24.66 -8.13 -34.61
N SER A 121 -25.38 -8.17 -35.70
CA SER A 121 -26.01 -6.98 -36.31
C SER A 121 -27.54 -7.05 -36.14
N PRO A 122 -28.07 -6.74 -34.95
CA PRO A 122 -29.48 -6.85 -34.67
C PRO A 122 -30.28 -5.74 -35.31
N THR A 123 -31.56 -6.05 -35.60
CA THR A 123 -32.55 -5.03 -35.96
C THR A 123 -33.43 -4.78 -34.73
N VAL A 124 -33.40 -3.57 -34.21
CA VAL A 124 -34.17 -3.13 -33.04
C VAL A 124 -34.97 -1.89 -33.45
N ASP A 125 -36.26 -1.89 -33.19
CA ASP A 125 -37.20 -0.80 -33.55
C ASP A 125 -37.08 -0.33 -35.01
N GLY A 126 -36.90 -1.30 -35.94
CA GLY A 126 -36.79 -1.02 -37.38
C GLY A 126 -35.44 -0.48 -37.84
N SER A 127 -34.47 -0.25 -36.93
CA SER A 127 -33.11 0.19 -37.24
C SER A 127 -32.13 -0.99 -37.11
N THR A 128 -31.33 -1.22 -38.15
CA THR A 128 -30.29 -2.26 -38.14
C THR A 128 -28.97 -1.67 -37.63
N TRP A 129 -28.49 -2.23 -36.52
CA TRP A 129 -27.21 -1.87 -35.91
C TRP A 129 -26.11 -2.74 -36.52
N GLN A 130 -25.15 -2.12 -37.20
CA GLN A 130 -24.07 -2.87 -37.86
C GLN A 130 -22.95 -3.18 -36.84
N SER A 131 -22.63 -4.45 -36.71
CA SER A 131 -21.41 -4.87 -35.95
C SER A 131 -20.17 -4.46 -36.76
N PRO A 132 -19.19 -3.78 -36.15
CA PRO A 132 -17.93 -3.48 -36.83
C PRO A 132 -17.15 -4.77 -37.11
N SER A 133 -16.33 -4.75 -38.16
CA SER A 133 -15.52 -5.91 -38.55
C SER A 133 -14.23 -5.50 -39.24
N GLY A 134 -13.25 -6.41 -39.23
CA GLY A 134 -11.96 -6.24 -39.87
C GLY A 134 -10.92 -5.54 -39.00
N VAL A 135 -9.73 -5.37 -39.55
CA VAL A 135 -8.59 -4.75 -38.88
C VAL A 135 -8.71 -3.23 -38.91
N ALA A 136 -8.30 -2.57 -37.82
CA ALA A 136 -8.21 -1.12 -37.76
C ALA A 136 -7.07 -0.69 -36.80
N ALA A 137 -6.62 0.56 -36.93
CA ALA A 137 -5.80 1.21 -35.92
C ALA A 137 -6.73 2.00 -34.98
N GLY A 138 -6.42 2.04 -33.73
CA GLY A 138 -7.03 2.94 -32.76
C GLY A 138 -6.32 4.30 -32.68
N ASP A 139 -6.67 5.11 -31.71
CA ASP A 139 -6.07 6.42 -31.51
C ASP A 139 -4.66 6.28 -30.88
N LEU A 140 -3.67 6.92 -31.53
CA LEU A 140 -2.30 6.97 -31.00
C LEU A 140 -2.28 7.74 -29.69
N ARG A 141 -1.82 7.10 -28.61
CA ARG A 141 -1.62 7.73 -27.31
C ARG A 141 -0.16 8.15 -27.14
N VAL A 142 0.08 9.43 -26.89
CA VAL A 142 1.37 9.96 -26.48
C VAL A 142 1.29 10.35 -25.00
N SER A 143 2.24 9.92 -24.23
CA SER A 143 2.25 10.05 -22.77
C SER A 143 3.53 10.65 -22.27
N ALA A 144 3.42 11.45 -21.20
CA ALA A 144 4.56 11.90 -20.44
C ALA A 144 4.23 11.84 -18.94
N ARG A 145 5.17 11.39 -18.11
CA ARG A 145 5.00 11.32 -16.65
C ARG A 145 6.30 11.70 -15.96
N VAL A 146 6.22 12.63 -15.00
CA VAL A 146 7.35 13.09 -14.20
C VAL A 146 7.13 12.73 -12.73
N ARG A 147 8.14 12.11 -12.11
CA ARG A 147 8.17 11.84 -10.69
C ARG A 147 8.46 13.12 -9.92
N LEU A 148 7.53 13.54 -9.07
CA LEU A 148 7.63 14.76 -8.26
C LEU A 148 8.31 14.48 -6.91
N VAL A 149 7.92 13.38 -6.25
CA VAL A 149 8.36 13.00 -4.90
C VAL A 149 8.69 11.51 -4.88
N GLY A 150 9.61 11.11 -4.01
CA GLY A 150 10.08 9.74 -3.88
C GLY A 150 11.30 9.44 -4.78
N GLU A 151 11.83 8.25 -4.59
CA GLU A 151 12.91 7.66 -5.40
C GLU A 151 12.41 6.40 -6.08
N ALA A 152 13.20 5.86 -7.00
CA ALA A 152 12.92 4.58 -7.61
C ALA A 152 12.75 3.49 -6.54
N ARG A 153 11.62 2.77 -6.58
CA ARG A 153 11.29 1.68 -5.62
C ARG A 153 11.18 2.12 -4.15
N SER A 154 10.96 3.40 -3.89
CA SER A 154 10.69 3.87 -2.54
C SER A 154 9.31 3.38 -2.05
N PRO A 155 9.11 3.34 -0.72
CA PRO A 155 7.80 3.01 -0.17
C PRO A 155 6.69 3.97 -0.60
N ALA A 156 7.02 5.18 -1.04
CA ALA A 156 6.03 6.14 -1.53
C ALA A 156 6.63 7.04 -2.61
N SER A 157 5.98 7.11 -3.75
CA SER A 157 6.33 7.98 -4.87
C SER A 157 5.06 8.64 -5.43
N LEU A 158 5.20 9.91 -5.82
CA LEU A 158 4.13 10.68 -6.44
C LEU A 158 4.62 11.22 -7.78
N SER A 159 3.82 11.03 -8.82
CA SER A 159 4.08 11.56 -10.16
C SER A 159 2.89 12.31 -10.71
N LEU A 160 3.17 13.29 -11.54
CA LEU A 160 2.21 13.95 -12.41
C LEU A 160 2.47 13.48 -13.84
N GLY A 161 1.43 13.04 -14.51
CA GLY A 161 1.47 12.59 -15.89
C GLY A 161 0.38 13.20 -16.74
N GLY A 162 0.43 12.85 -18.00
CA GLY A 162 -0.63 13.19 -18.94
C GLY A 162 -0.53 12.36 -20.20
N HIS A 163 -1.67 12.13 -20.81
CA HIS A 163 -1.84 11.44 -22.08
C HIS A 163 -2.51 12.38 -23.08
N VAL A 164 -2.07 12.34 -24.33
CA VAL A 164 -2.73 12.99 -25.46
C VAL A 164 -3.06 11.90 -26.47
N PHE A 165 -4.31 11.83 -26.85
CA PHE A 165 -4.81 10.91 -27.86
C PHE A 165 -4.93 11.65 -29.18
N VAL A 166 -4.25 11.14 -30.20
CA VAL A 166 -4.26 11.68 -31.55
C VAL A 166 -5.26 10.84 -32.37
N PRO A 167 -6.22 11.46 -33.08
CA PRO A 167 -7.31 10.76 -33.76
C PRO A 167 -6.80 10.04 -35.01
N THR A 168 -6.04 8.97 -34.83
CA THR A 168 -5.58 8.09 -35.92
C THR A 168 -6.54 6.90 -36.15
N GLY A 169 -7.45 6.68 -35.21
CA GLY A 169 -8.38 5.57 -35.20
C GLY A 169 -9.57 5.77 -36.15
N ASN A 170 -10.28 4.68 -36.42
CA ASN A 170 -11.44 4.68 -37.31
C ASN A 170 -12.72 4.83 -36.47
N LYS A 171 -13.33 6.03 -36.50
CA LYS A 171 -14.56 6.34 -35.76
C LYS A 171 -15.77 5.47 -36.19
N ASP A 172 -15.83 5.04 -37.46
CA ASP A 172 -16.95 4.26 -37.99
C ASP A 172 -16.87 2.79 -37.53
N LYS A 173 -15.74 2.35 -36.99
CA LYS A 173 -15.51 1.02 -36.44
C LYS A 173 -15.45 0.98 -34.92
N PHE A 174 -15.73 2.10 -34.24
CA PHE A 174 -15.57 2.27 -32.79
C PHE A 174 -14.11 2.14 -32.29
N ASP A 175 -13.13 2.41 -33.15
CA ASP A 175 -11.71 2.29 -32.86
C ASP A 175 -11.02 3.66 -32.70
N GLY A 176 -11.76 4.76 -32.67
CA GLY A 176 -11.26 6.11 -32.48
C GLY A 176 -12.34 7.14 -32.21
N GLU A 177 -11.98 8.24 -31.58
CA GLU A 177 -12.90 9.32 -31.21
C GLU A 177 -13.02 10.40 -32.32
N GLY A 178 -12.08 10.42 -33.25
CA GLY A 178 -12.05 11.42 -34.33
C GLY A 178 -11.70 12.83 -33.89
N ALA A 179 -11.33 13.04 -32.65
CA ALA A 179 -10.91 14.31 -32.07
C ALA A 179 -9.74 14.11 -31.06
N VAL A 180 -8.87 15.11 -30.99
CA VAL A 180 -7.81 15.11 -29.99
C VAL A 180 -8.43 15.29 -28.59
N HIS A 181 -8.02 14.47 -27.64
CA HIS A 181 -8.38 14.63 -26.24
C HIS A 181 -7.17 14.37 -25.33
N GLY A 182 -7.27 14.70 -24.05
CA GLY A 182 -6.15 14.59 -23.13
C GLY A 182 -6.54 14.30 -21.71
N THR A 183 -5.67 13.54 -21.03
CA THR A 183 -5.90 13.08 -19.65
C THR A 183 -4.74 13.48 -18.76
N PRO A 184 -4.76 14.62 -18.07
CA PRO A 184 -3.87 14.82 -16.92
C PRO A 184 -4.17 13.76 -15.86
N VAL A 185 -3.11 13.19 -15.28
CA VAL A 185 -3.21 12.10 -14.30
C VAL A 185 -2.23 12.31 -13.15
N LEU A 186 -2.72 12.11 -11.93
CA LEU A 186 -1.89 12.01 -10.72
C LEU A 186 -1.73 10.53 -10.39
N VAL A 187 -0.48 10.13 -10.12
CA VAL A 187 -0.12 8.74 -9.87
C VAL A 187 0.64 8.64 -8.56
N PHE A 188 0.14 7.83 -7.66
CA PHE A 188 0.79 7.46 -6.42
C PHE A 188 1.16 5.98 -6.46
N SER A 189 2.37 5.62 -6.12
CA SER A 189 2.76 4.22 -5.98
C SER A 189 3.86 4.03 -4.95
N GLY A 190 4.03 2.80 -4.51
CA GLY A 190 5.09 2.44 -3.60
C GLY A 190 5.43 0.97 -3.67
N GLU A 191 6.60 0.65 -3.13
CA GLU A 191 7.11 -0.70 -3.07
C GLU A 191 7.78 -0.95 -1.72
N ILE A 192 7.34 -1.99 -1.02
CA ILE A 192 7.99 -2.53 0.17
C ILE A 192 8.50 -3.94 -0.16
N PRO A 193 9.31 -4.60 0.68
CA PRO A 193 10.00 -5.84 0.30
C PRO A 193 9.13 -6.93 -0.33
N PHE A 194 7.88 -7.05 0.09
CA PHE A 194 6.96 -8.11 -0.36
C PHE A 194 5.70 -7.59 -1.07
N LEU A 195 5.53 -6.28 -1.20
CA LEU A 195 4.31 -5.69 -1.73
C LEU A 195 4.61 -4.50 -2.63
N ALA A 196 3.95 -4.42 -3.78
CA ALA A 196 3.85 -3.24 -4.62
C ALA A 196 2.41 -2.75 -4.66
N TYR A 197 2.22 -1.45 -4.74
CA TYR A 197 0.89 -0.84 -4.84
C TYR A 197 0.92 0.42 -5.68
N ALA A 198 -0.20 0.71 -6.32
CA ALA A 198 -0.38 1.93 -7.10
C ALA A 198 -1.82 2.41 -7.03
N ALA A 199 -1.98 3.71 -7.14
CA ALA A 199 -3.27 4.37 -7.35
C ALA A 199 -3.09 5.53 -8.33
N SER A 200 -4.04 5.71 -9.23
CA SER A 200 -4.05 6.80 -10.19
C SER A 200 -5.43 7.44 -10.28
N ALA A 201 -5.46 8.75 -10.50
CA ALA A 201 -6.68 9.49 -10.76
C ALA A 201 -6.40 10.61 -11.78
N GLY A 202 -7.29 10.77 -12.74
CA GLY A 202 -7.15 11.77 -13.79
C GLY A 202 -8.49 12.21 -14.34
N VAL A 203 -8.47 13.23 -15.18
CA VAL A 203 -9.65 13.74 -15.86
C VAL A 203 -9.39 13.68 -17.36
N ASP A 204 -10.12 12.85 -18.07
CA ASP A 204 -10.05 12.77 -19.52
C ASP A 204 -10.92 13.87 -20.13
N ILE A 205 -10.28 14.91 -20.61
CA ILE A 205 -10.91 16.12 -21.14
C ILE A 205 -11.16 15.88 -22.63
N ARG A 206 -12.43 15.63 -22.97
CA ARG A 206 -12.87 15.34 -24.32
C ARG A 206 -14.12 16.11 -24.72
N ASN A 207 -14.35 16.21 -26.02
CA ASN A 207 -15.57 16.82 -26.56
C ASN A 207 -16.81 15.98 -26.22
N ARG A 208 -17.95 16.63 -26.10
CA ARG A 208 -19.23 15.92 -25.96
C ARG A 208 -19.62 15.27 -27.27
N THR A 209 -19.96 14.01 -27.19
CA THR A 209 -20.46 13.20 -28.32
C THR A 209 -21.68 12.43 -27.83
N SER A 210 -22.75 12.43 -28.59
CA SER A 210 -23.93 11.63 -28.28
C SER A 210 -23.98 10.43 -29.21
N TYR A 211 -24.18 9.26 -28.62
CA TYR A 211 -24.42 8.04 -29.36
C TYR A 211 -25.73 7.43 -28.85
N THR A 212 -26.75 7.46 -29.70
CA THR A 212 -28.14 7.17 -29.30
C THR A 212 -28.59 8.06 -28.14
N ASP A 213 -28.99 7.47 -27.01
CA ASP A 213 -29.48 8.16 -25.82
C ASP A 213 -28.37 8.43 -24.80
N VAL A 214 -27.12 7.99 -25.06
CA VAL A 214 -26.01 8.18 -24.17
C VAL A 214 -25.12 9.32 -24.65
N THR A 215 -24.91 10.30 -23.79
CA THR A 215 -23.96 11.39 -24.02
C THR A 215 -22.64 11.08 -23.36
N LEU A 216 -21.58 11.02 -24.14
CA LEU A 216 -20.20 10.91 -23.70
C LEU A 216 -19.55 12.29 -23.61
N GLY A 217 -18.56 12.44 -22.77
CA GLY A 217 -17.84 13.71 -22.57
C GLY A 217 -16.69 13.56 -21.60
N THR A 218 -16.31 14.62 -20.93
CA THR A 218 -15.24 14.61 -19.92
C THR A 218 -15.50 13.59 -18.83
N GLN A 219 -14.51 12.72 -18.58
CA GLN A 219 -14.61 11.59 -17.66
C GLN A 219 -13.58 11.66 -16.55
N LEU A 220 -13.93 11.18 -15.38
CA LEU A 220 -12.97 10.78 -14.35
C LEU A 220 -12.35 9.43 -14.77
N VAL A 221 -11.04 9.34 -14.69
CA VAL A 221 -10.30 8.09 -14.85
C VAL A 221 -9.66 7.75 -13.52
N PHE A 222 -9.78 6.53 -13.07
CA PHE A 222 -9.22 6.10 -11.78
C PHE A 222 -8.73 4.67 -11.83
N GLY A 223 -7.79 4.35 -10.95
CA GLY A 223 -7.29 2.99 -10.79
C GLY A 223 -6.61 2.78 -9.45
N GLY A 224 -6.61 1.54 -9.01
CA GLY A 224 -5.91 1.07 -7.82
C GLY A 224 -5.45 -0.36 -8.00
N ALA A 225 -4.25 -0.67 -7.54
CA ALA A 225 -3.64 -1.98 -7.69
C ALA A 225 -2.76 -2.33 -6.50
N VAL A 226 -2.72 -3.61 -6.18
CA VAL A 226 -1.84 -4.19 -5.17
C VAL A 226 -1.28 -5.50 -5.70
N GLY A 227 0.03 -5.71 -5.57
CA GLY A 227 0.71 -6.91 -6.02
C GLY A 227 1.67 -7.45 -4.96
N VAL A 228 1.57 -8.74 -4.67
CA VAL A 228 2.52 -9.45 -3.81
C VAL A 228 3.76 -9.76 -4.65
N LEU A 229 4.92 -9.42 -4.11
CA LEU A 229 6.24 -9.65 -4.72
C LEU A 229 6.83 -10.94 -4.17
N LEU A 230 7.16 -11.84 -5.04
CA LEU A 230 7.68 -13.17 -4.74
C LEU A 230 9.02 -13.37 -5.46
N VAL A 231 9.82 -14.34 -4.97
CA VAL A 231 11.10 -14.76 -5.58
C VAL A 231 12.00 -13.55 -5.87
N ASP A 232 12.38 -12.84 -4.81
CA ASP A 232 13.23 -11.64 -4.90
C ASP A 232 12.70 -10.60 -5.92
N ARG A 233 11.38 -10.38 -5.91
CA ARG A 233 10.66 -9.44 -6.80
C ARG A 233 10.64 -9.83 -8.28
N MET A 234 11.10 -11.03 -8.61
CA MET A 234 11.02 -11.56 -9.98
C MET A 234 9.58 -11.86 -10.39
N LEU A 235 8.74 -12.27 -9.44
CA LEU A 235 7.35 -12.60 -9.69
C LEU A 235 6.44 -11.66 -8.91
N GLN A 236 5.40 -11.14 -9.57
CA GLN A 236 4.35 -10.33 -8.96
C GLN A 236 3.00 -10.92 -9.31
N ILE A 237 2.12 -11.04 -8.32
CA ILE A 237 0.72 -11.41 -8.52
C ILE A 237 -0.18 -10.50 -7.69
N GLY A 238 -1.29 -10.04 -8.26
CA GLY A 238 -2.24 -9.25 -7.50
C GLY A 238 -3.38 -8.68 -8.31
N PRO A 239 -4.40 -8.15 -7.61
CA PRO A 239 -5.55 -7.51 -8.21
C PRO A 239 -5.26 -6.08 -8.64
N GLU A 240 -5.93 -5.69 -9.73
CA GLU A 240 -6.05 -4.31 -10.20
C GLU A 240 -7.54 -4.01 -10.40
N ILE A 241 -7.96 -2.81 -10.06
CA ILE A 241 -9.26 -2.24 -10.39
C ILE A 241 -9.05 -0.90 -11.06
N TYR A 242 -9.73 -0.67 -12.16
CA TYR A 242 -9.66 0.60 -12.89
C TYR A 242 -10.99 0.89 -13.56
N GLY A 243 -11.19 2.14 -13.91
CA GLY A 243 -12.42 2.53 -14.56
C GLY A 243 -12.48 3.99 -14.95
N THR A 244 -13.58 4.31 -15.63
CA THR A 244 -13.93 5.67 -16.04
C THR A 244 -15.38 5.95 -15.69
N THR A 245 -15.72 7.21 -15.44
CA THR A 245 -17.10 7.64 -15.27
C THR A 245 -17.28 9.06 -15.78
N LEU A 246 -18.41 9.33 -16.40
CA LEU A 246 -18.75 10.67 -16.91
C LEU A 246 -18.87 11.66 -15.75
N LEU A 247 -18.19 12.80 -15.84
CA LEU A 247 -18.20 13.85 -14.82
C LEU A 247 -19.29 14.90 -15.01
N VAL A 248 -19.67 15.19 -16.26
CA VAL A 248 -20.51 16.35 -16.59
C VAL A 248 -21.61 15.96 -17.57
N GLY A 249 -22.87 16.14 -17.18
CA GLY A 249 -24.06 15.87 -18.01
C GLY A 249 -25.17 15.22 -17.20
N SER A 250 -26.31 14.96 -17.82
CA SER A 250 -27.45 14.26 -17.22
C SER A 250 -27.10 12.83 -16.80
N ASP A 251 -26.17 12.19 -17.53
CA ASP A 251 -25.76 10.81 -17.35
C ASP A 251 -24.48 10.67 -16.49
N SER A 252 -24.11 11.74 -15.76
CA SER A 252 -22.95 11.73 -14.85
C SER A 252 -23.11 10.63 -13.81
N PHE A 253 -22.06 9.82 -13.65
CA PHE A 253 -22.05 8.61 -12.79
C PHE A 253 -23.16 7.61 -13.16
N GLY A 254 -23.72 7.71 -14.34
CA GLY A 254 -24.76 6.84 -14.84
C GLY A 254 -24.25 5.42 -15.12
N ARG A 255 -25.18 4.47 -15.20
CA ARG A 255 -24.87 3.06 -15.45
C ARG A 255 -24.18 2.82 -16.81
N ALA A 256 -24.68 3.47 -17.87
CA ALA A 256 -24.14 3.34 -19.22
C ALA A 256 -22.82 4.10 -19.44
N THR A 257 -22.54 5.10 -18.58
CA THR A 257 -21.38 5.98 -18.68
C THR A 257 -20.29 5.70 -17.64
N THR A 258 -20.46 4.64 -16.83
CA THR A 258 -19.48 4.20 -15.82
C THR A 258 -18.95 2.83 -16.19
N SER A 259 -17.67 2.75 -16.54
CA SER A 259 -16.93 1.51 -16.79
C SER A 259 -16.03 1.22 -15.61
N VAL A 260 -16.19 0.04 -15.00
CA VAL A 260 -15.32 -0.46 -13.93
C VAL A 260 -14.95 -1.90 -14.22
N GLU A 261 -13.67 -2.16 -14.27
CA GLU A 261 -13.09 -3.48 -14.52
C GLU A 261 -12.12 -3.86 -13.41
N GLY A 262 -11.99 -5.15 -13.17
CA GLY A 262 -10.96 -5.67 -12.28
C GLY A 262 -10.28 -6.85 -12.92
N ILE A 263 -8.97 -6.93 -12.77
CA ILE A 263 -8.17 -8.04 -13.25
C ILE A 263 -7.30 -8.59 -12.12
N VAL A 264 -6.95 -9.85 -12.20
CA VAL A 264 -5.85 -10.42 -11.44
C VAL A 264 -4.69 -10.59 -12.42
N GLY A 265 -3.60 -9.89 -12.14
CA GLY A 265 -2.41 -9.87 -12.97
C GLY A 265 -1.28 -10.69 -12.37
N LEU A 266 -0.53 -11.36 -13.25
CA LEU A 266 0.73 -12.03 -12.97
C LEU A 266 1.79 -11.39 -13.87
N LYS A 267 2.91 -10.95 -13.30
CA LYS A 267 4.08 -10.48 -14.06
C LYS A 267 5.34 -11.17 -13.58
N ALA A 268 6.16 -11.62 -14.51
CA ALA A 268 7.46 -12.26 -14.27
C ALA A 268 8.57 -11.45 -14.92
N ARG A 269 9.56 -11.02 -14.14
CA ARG A 269 10.74 -10.31 -14.61
C ARG A 269 11.91 -11.27 -14.77
N LEU A 270 12.44 -11.33 -15.97
CA LEU A 270 13.58 -12.15 -16.36
C LEU A 270 14.68 -11.24 -16.90
N GLY A 271 15.47 -10.67 -16.02
CA GLY A 271 16.41 -9.60 -16.36
C GLY A 271 15.68 -8.36 -16.93
N PRO A 272 16.02 -7.91 -18.16
CA PRO A 272 15.36 -6.76 -18.77
C PRO A 272 13.97 -7.09 -19.36
N MET A 273 13.63 -8.37 -19.46
CA MET A 273 12.34 -8.81 -19.99
C MET A 273 11.29 -8.96 -18.89
N VAL A 274 10.07 -8.52 -19.18
CA VAL A 274 8.91 -8.69 -18.30
C VAL A 274 7.80 -9.38 -19.09
N LEU A 275 7.42 -10.56 -18.63
CA LEU A 275 6.28 -11.30 -19.15
C LEU A 275 5.08 -11.05 -18.25
N GLY A 276 3.89 -10.92 -18.83
CA GLY A 276 2.68 -10.68 -18.08
C GLY A 276 1.49 -11.44 -18.62
N ALA A 277 0.63 -11.91 -17.71
CA ALA A 277 -0.68 -12.45 -18.00
C ALA A 277 -1.68 -11.92 -16.98
N GLY A 278 -2.88 -11.58 -17.42
CA GLY A 278 -3.94 -11.09 -16.54
C GLY A 278 -5.31 -11.42 -17.09
N ALA A 279 -6.28 -11.58 -16.21
CA ALA A 279 -7.66 -11.75 -16.60
C ALA A 279 -8.61 -11.26 -15.50
N GLY A 280 -9.81 -10.84 -15.91
CA GLY A 280 -10.84 -10.48 -14.96
C GLY A 280 -12.12 -9.92 -15.59
N PRO A 281 -13.18 -9.80 -14.79
CA PRO A 281 -14.48 -9.35 -15.26
C PRO A 281 -14.62 -7.82 -15.25
N GLY A 282 -15.54 -7.32 -16.05
CA GLY A 282 -16.17 -6.02 -15.84
C GLY A 282 -17.17 -6.08 -14.69
N PHE A 283 -17.22 -5.04 -13.88
CA PHE A 283 -18.12 -4.91 -12.74
C PHE A 283 -19.31 -3.97 -13.01
N SER A 284 -19.29 -3.29 -14.13
CA SER A 284 -20.34 -2.36 -14.54
C SER A 284 -20.85 -2.72 -15.95
N HIS A 285 -21.87 -2.01 -16.40
CA HIS A 285 -22.45 -2.17 -17.74
C HIS A 285 -22.19 -0.92 -18.62
N GLY A 286 -21.15 -0.14 -18.28
CA GLY A 286 -20.75 1.00 -19.08
C GLY A 286 -20.26 0.59 -20.46
N MET A 287 -20.42 1.48 -21.43
CA MET A 287 -19.97 1.23 -22.81
C MET A 287 -18.46 0.94 -22.83
N GLY A 288 -18.07 -0.13 -23.50
CA GLY A 288 -16.69 -0.60 -23.55
C GLY A 288 -16.25 -1.49 -22.38
N THR A 289 -17.14 -1.76 -21.41
CA THR A 289 -16.84 -2.69 -20.29
C THR A 289 -17.08 -4.13 -20.74
N PRO A 290 -16.04 -4.97 -20.88
CA PRO A 290 -16.22 -6.36 -21.28
C PRO A 290 -16.76 -7.23 -20.14
N ALA A 291 -17.46 -8.30 -20.48
CA ALA A 291 -17.82 -9.32 -19.51
C ALA A 291 -16.58 -10.08 -18.96
N LEU A 292 -15.55 -10.20 -19.80
CA LEU A 292 -14.23 -10.77 -19.43
C LEU A 292 -13.16 -10.09 -20.28
N ARG A 293 -12.07 -9.69 -19.65
CA ARG A 293 -10.83 -9.26 -20.31
C ARG A 293 -9.70 -10.25 -20.03
N VAL A 294 -8.90 -10.53 -21.04
CA VAL A 294 -7.68 -11.36 -20.93
C VAL A 294 -6.51 -10.59 -21.54
N LEU A 295 -5.43 -10.48 -20.79
CA LEU A 295 -4.23 -9.73 -21.15
C LEU A 295 -3.02 -10.66 -21.21
N LEU A 296 -2.21 -10.50 -22.25
CA LEU A 296 -0.88 -11.12 -22.35
C LEU A 296 0.12 -10.06 -22.78
N SER A 297 1.25 -9.97 -22.10
CA SER A 297 2.26 -8.96 -22.43
C SER A 297 3.69 -9.49 -22.42
N VAL A 298 4.49 -8.90 -23.28
CA VAL A 298 5.95 -9.02 -23.28
C VAL A 298 6.51 -7.61 -23.33
N ALA A 299 7.37 -7.27 -22.39
CA ALA A 299 8.01 -5.96 -22.36
C ALA A 299 9.53 -6.07 -22.19
N TYR A 300 10.24 -5.19 -22.85
CA TYR A 300 11.64 -4.90 -22.57
C TYR A 300 11.70 -3.65 -21.69
N ALA A 301 12.13 -3.82 -20.44
CA ALA A 301 12.17 -2.76 -19.43
C ALA A 301 13.39 -2.96 -18.53
N PRO A 302 14.59 -2.53 -19.00
CA PRO A 302 15.82 -2.67 -18.24
C PRO A 302 15.74 -1.88 -16.94
N GLU A 303 16.37 -2.41 -15.90
CA GLU A 303 16.51 -1.73 -14.63
C GLU A 303 17.73 -0.80 -14.65
N PRO A 304 17.70 0.32 -13.91
CA PRO A 304 18.89 1.17 -13.77
C PRO A 304 20.06 0.37 -13.20
N ALA A 305 21.26 0.62 -13.69
CA ALA A 305 22.47 0.07 -13.10
C ALA A 305 22.61 0.56 -11.65
N PRO A 306 23.02 -0.29 -10.69
CA PRO A 306 23.33 0.18 -9.34
C PRO A 306 24.40 1.29 -9.39
N PRO A 307 24.31 2.29 -8.49
CA PRO A 307 25.31 3.36 -8.46
C PRO A 307 26.71 2.75 -8.29
N PRO A 308 27.72 3.30 -8.97
CA PRO A 308 29.09 2.81 -8.84
C PRO A 308 29.55 2.92 -7.37
N PRO A 309 30.33 1.96 -6.86
CA PRO A 309 30.87 2.04 -5.51
C PRO A 309 31.71 3.34 -5.37
N PRO A 310 31.68 3.99 -4.19
CA PRO A 310 32.43 5.19 -3.98
C PRO A 310 33.93 4.95 -4.24
N PRO A 311 34.65 5.89 -4.88
CA PRO A 311 36.06 5.73 -5.18
C PRO A 311 36.89 5.56 -3.90
N PRO A 312 37.93 4.71 -3.92
CA PRO A 312 38.76 4.49 -2.74
C PRO A 312 39.48 5.79 -2.36
N PRO A 313 39.65 6.06 -1.06
CA PRO A 313 40.33 7.28 -0.61
C PRO A 313 41.81 7.33 -1.08
N PRO A 314 42.33 8.51 -1.45
CA PRO A 314 43.70 8.65 -1.98
C PRO A 314 44.77 8.32 -0.92
N PRO A 315 45.91 7.73 -1.32
CA PRO A 315 46.96 7.31 -0.39
C PRO A 315 47.71 8.53 0.21
N LYS A 316 47.92 8.51 1.52
CA LYS A 316 48.63 9.54 2.26
C LYS A 316 50.15 9.33 2.19
N LYS A 317 50.91 10.42 1.94
CA LYS A 317 52.41 10.41 1.91
C LYS A 317 52.97 10.53 3.33
N HIS A 318 53.92 9.68 3.70
CA HIS A 318 54.55 9.63 5.00
C HIS A 318 55.87 10.44 5.10
N LYS A 319 56.03 11.18 6.21
CA LYS A 319 57.33 11.70 6.72
C LYS A 319 57.68 10.96 8.00
N LYS A 320 58.94 10.65 8.23
CA LYS A 320 59.42 9.97 9.43
C LYS A 320 59.32 10.89 10.67
N PRO A 321 58.84 10.40 11.78
CA PRO A 321 58.54 11.16 13.00
C PRO A 321 59.61 11.05 14.10
N ALA A 322 59.56 11.98 15.06
CA ALA A 322 60.32 12.01 16.29
C ALA A 322 59.64 11.06 17.35
N ASP A 323 60.45 10.52 18.26
CA ASP A 323 60.04 9.56 19.32
C ASP A 323 60.77 9.99 20.62
N ARG A 324 60.02 10.58 21.55
CA ARG A 324 60.59 11.37 22.68
C ARG A 324 60.84 10.54 23.92
N ASP A 325 59.98 9.57 24.23
CA ASP A 325 60.09 8.66 25.38
C ASP A 325 60.77 7.33 25.05
N HIS A 326 61.09 7.11 23.74
CA HIS A 326 61.84 5.98 23.21
C HIS A 326 61.14 4.62 23.36
N ASP A 327 59.82 4.59 23.33
CA ASP A 327 59.04 3.34 23.36
C ASP A 327 58.92 2.65 21.98
N GLY A 328 59.46 3.33 20.92
CA GLY A 328 59.46 2.85 19.54
C GLY A 328 58.25 3.33 18.72
N ILE A 329 57.43 4.19 19.31
CA ILE A 329 56.27 4.79 18.65
C ILE A 329 56.57 6.28 18.39
N PRO A 330 56.47 6.75 17.15
CA PRO A 330 56.76 8.14 16.85
C PRO A 330 55.81 9.13 17.55
N ASP A 331 56.28 10.29 18.05
CA ASP A 331 55.48 11.34 18.70
C ASP A 331 54.19 11.72 17.95
N SER A 332 54.20 11.61 16.64
CA SER A 332 53.04 11.93 15.77
C SER A 332 51.98 10.81 15.72
N ALA A 333 52.34 9.64 16.19
CA ALA A 333 51.50 8.46 16.30
C ALA A 333 51.35 7.97 17.74
N ASP A 334 51.97 8.71 18.69
CA ASP A 334 51.98 8.46 20.10
C ASP A 334 51.00 9.41 20.84
N ALA A 335 50.03 8.85 21.49
CA ALA A 335 49.05 9.61 22.25
C ALA A 335 49.59 10.05 23.64
N CYS A 336 50.65 9.41 24.12
CA CYS A 336 51.32 9.73 25.39
C CYS A 336 52.85 9.96 25.20
N PRO A 337 53.29 10.93 24.40
CA PRO A 337 54.68 11.09 23.91
C PRO A 337 55.77 11.31 24.96
N ASP A 338 55.41 11.40 26.21
CA ASP A 338 56.30 11.61 27.37
C ASP A 338 56.25 10.46 28.36
N GLU A 339 55.44 9.40 28.11
CA GLU A 339 55.29 8.23 29.00
C GLU A 339 55.39 6.92 28.18
N PRO A 340 56.46 6.12 28.36
CA PRO A 340 56.63 4.88 27.59
C PRO A 340 55.42 3.93 27.74
N GLY A 341 54.84 3.55 26.59
CA GLY A 341 53.68 2.71 26.54
C GLY A 341 53.82 1.49 25.64
N VAL A 342 52.70 0.99 25.15
CA VAL A 342 52.64 -0.17 24.25
C VAL A 342 51.97 0.18 22.90
N PRO A 343 52.38 -0.47 21.82
CA PRO A 343 51.70 -0.28 20.56
C PRO A 343 50.22 -0.64 20.65
N SER A 344 49.38 0.24 20.07
CA SER A 344 47.95 0.01 19.97
C SER A 344 47.47 0.42 18.57
N ASP A 345 46.51 -0.30 18.04
CA ASP A 345 45.84 0.06 16.79
C ASP A 345 44.94 1.29 16.96
N ASP A 346 44.66 1.71 18.15
CA ASP A 346 43.92 2.93 18.47
C ASP A 346 44.92 4.11 18.60
N PRO A 347 44.86 5.11 17.72
CA PRO A 347 45.74 6.27 17.73
C PRO A 347 45.68 7.09 19.03
N ALA A 348 44.58 7.00 19.80
CA ALA A 348 44.41 7.70 21.05
C ALA A 348 45.00 6.92 22.25
N LYS A 349 45.45 5.69 22.02
CA LYS A 349 46.00 4.77 23.06
C LYS A 349 47.37 4.24 22.65
N ASN A 350 47.78 4.48 21.41
CA ASN A 350 49.06 4.04 20.89
C ASN A 350 50.17 4.80 21.62
N GLY A 351 51.10 4.08 22.24
CA GLY A 351 52.15 4.69 23.03
C GLY A 351 51.74 5.05 24.47
N CYS A 352 50.55 4.73 24.88
CA CYS A 352 50.12 4.92 26.25
C CYS A 352 50.23 3.61 27.08
N PRO A 353 50.36 3.69 28.40
CA PRO A 353 50.23 2.52 29.26
C PRO A 353 48.90 1.81 28.99
N PRO A 354 48.85 0.46 28.97
CA PRO A 354 47.64 -0.25 28.66
C PRO A 354 46.52 0.15 29.63
N PRO A 355 45.34 0.46 29.11
CA PRO A 355 44.18 0.77 29.93
C PRO A 355 43.84 -0.41 30.84
N PRO A 356 43.22 -0.15 31.99
CA PRO A 356 42.65 -1.22 32.81
C PRO A 356 41.77 -2.14 31.97
N PRO A 357 41.68 -3.45 32.29
CA PRO A 357 40.84 -4.37 31.57
C PRO A 357 39.41 -3.83 31.48
N ASP A 358 38.87 -3.85 30.27
CA ASP A 358 37.49 -3.49 29.92
C ASP A 358 37.04 -4.57 28.92
N ARG A 359 36.32 -5.57 29.43
CA ARG A 359 36.10 -6.82 28.75
C ARG A 359 35.08 -6.74 27.62
N ASP A 360 34.06 -5.92 27.81
CA ASP A 360 33.01 -5.73 26.81
C ASP A 360 33.26 -4.49 25.92
N GLY A 361 34.17 -3.62 26.31
CA GLY A 361 34.62 -2.47 25.52
C GLY A 361 33.61 -1.33 25.48
N ASP A 362 32.94 -1.04 26.60
CA ASP A 362 32.01 0.09 26.72
C ASP A 362 32.68 1.37 27.25
N GLY A 363 33.94 1.29 27.65
CA GLY A 363 34.74 2.39 28.15
C GLY A 363 34.76 2.50 29.68
N ILE A 364 34.15 1.56 30.39
CA ILE A 364 34.16 1.48 31.86
C ILE A 364 35.02 0.28 32.25
N PRO A 365 36.08 0.50 33.04
CA PRO A 365 36.94 -0.61 33.46
C PRO A 365 36.18 -1.67 34.25
N ASP A 366 36.50 -2.97 34.03
CA ASP A 366 35.87 -4.12 34.73
C ASP A 366 35.70 -3.95 36.25
N LYS A 367 36.63 -3.23 36.90
CA LYS A 367 36.59 -2.98 38.35
C LYS A 367 35.49 -1.99 38.76
N ASP A 368 35.08 -1.12 37.86
CA ASP A 368 34.10 -0.04 38.08
C ASP A 368 32.78 -0.35 37.34
N ASP A 369 32.69 -1.51 36.68
CA ASP A 369 31.61 -1.96 35.86
C ASP A 369 30.75 -3.03 36.58
N ALA A 370 29.45 -2.77 36.67
CA ALA A 370 28.50 -3.71 37.28
C ALA A 370 28.06 -4.83 36.30
N CYS A 371 28.29 -4.63 34.96
CA CYS A 371 27.97 -5.58 33.91
C CYS A 371 29.17 -5.86 32.98
N PRO A 372 30.33 -6.35 33.47
CA PRO A 372 31.62 -6.38 32.77
C PRO A 372 31.67 -7.21 31.47
N ASP A 373 30.60 -7.89 31.11
CA ASP A 373 30.50 -8.75 29.95
C ASP A 373 29.43 -8.23 28.93
N VAL A 374 28.75 -7.09 29.25
CA VAL A 374 27.63 -6.56 28.43
C VAL A 374 27.69 -5.04 28.36
N LYS A 375 28.05 -4.50 27.21
CA LYS A 375 28.17 -3.06 27.00
C LYS A 375 26.99 -2.26 27.51
N GLY A 376 27.30 -1.27 28.33
CA GLY A 376 26.32 -0.40 28.92
C GLY A 376 26.67 1.09 28.85
N VAL A 377 26.16 1.84 29.81
CA VAL A 377 26.36 3.30 29.89
C VAL A 377 26.83 3.68 31.31
N ALA A 378 27.58 4.78 31.38
CA ALA A 378 28.01 5.30 32.65
C ALA A 378 26.82 5.75 33.52
N SER A 379 26.76 5.26 34.77
CA SER A 379 25.74 5.63 35.75
C SER A 379 26.41 6.10 37.05
N SER A 380 25.74 7.01 37.75
CA SER A 380 26.13 7.42 39.11
C SER A 380 25.79 6.38 40.17
N ASP A 381 24.95 5.39 39.83
CA ASP A 381 24.66 4.24 40.68
C ASP A 381 25.70 3.14 40.43
N PRO A 382 26.52 2.76 41.41
CA PRO A 382 27.54 1.72 41.25
C PRO A 382 26.98 0.36 40.84
N LEU A 383 25.69 0.09 41.05
CA LEU A 383 25.02 -1.16 40.67
C LEU A 383 24.49 -1.17 39.25
N GLN A 384 24.50 -0.01 38.59
CA GLN A 384 24.04 0.16 37.22
C GLN A 384 25.12 0.74 36.29
N ASN A 385 26.27 1.11 36.84
CA ASN A 385 27.37 1.64 36.04
C ASN A 385 27.93 0.55 35.12
N GLY A 386 28.01 0.83 33.85
CA GLY A 386 28.40 -0.15 32.84
C GLY A 386 27.30 -1.13 32.39
N CYS A 387 26.08 -0.97 32.85
CA CYS A 387 24.98 -1.78 32.39
C CYS A 387 24.17 -1.07 31.29
N PRO A 388 23.51 -1.82 30.36
CA PRO A 388 22.56 -1.25 29.42
C PRO A 388 21.45 -0.47 30.13
N PRO A 389 20.95 0.65 29.55
CA PRO A 389 19.88 1.43 30.17
C PRO A 389 18.57 0.64 30.27
N ASP A 390 17.72 1.08 31.17
CA ASP A 390 16.31 0.70 31.29
C ASP A 390 15.51 1.99 31.08
N THR A 391 15.08 2.21 29.85
CA THR A 391 14.55 3.51 29.38
C THR A 391 13.19 3.83 29.98
N ASP A 392 12.33 2.85 30.20
CA ASP A 392 10.99 3.06 30.77
C ASP A 392 10.91 2.75 32.28
N GLY A 393 11.96 2.13 32.84
CA GLY A 393 12.09 1.88 34.26
C GLY A 393 11.17 0.78 34.78
N ASP A 394 11.02 -0.30 34.04
CA ASP A 394 10.25 -1.49 34.42
C ASP A 394 11.12 -2.59 35.07
N GLY A 395 12.43 -2.41 35.05
CA GLY A 395 13.42 -3.35 35.61
C GLY A 395 13.97 -4.33 34.57
N ILE A 396 13.62 -4.16 33.28
CA ILE A 396 14.15 -4.94 32.17
C ILE A 396 14.98 -4.01 31.30
N ARG A 397 16.23 -4.40 31.08
CA ARG A 397 17.15 -3.57 30.30
C ARG A 397 16.78 -3.52 28.84
N ASP A 398 17.00 -2.39 28.17
CA ASP A 398 16.66 -2.13 26.77
C ASP A 398 17.23 -3.20 25.79
N ASP A 399 18.35 -3.84 26.12
CA ASP A 399 18.99 -4.86 25.28
C ASP A 399 18.23 -6.20 25.23
N VAL A 400 17.38 -6.43 26.23
CA VAL A 400 16.55 -7.64 26.34
C VAL A 400 15.06 -7.33 26.44
N ASP A 401 14.70 -6.06 26.30
CA ASP A 401 13.34 -5.55 26.30
C ASP A 401 12.81 -5.42 24.86
N ALA A 402 11.69 -6.06 24.57
CA ALA A 402 11.05 -5.95 23.27
C ALA A 402 10.24 -4.64 23.11
N CYS A 403 9.95 -3.93 24.21
CA CYS A 403 9.21 -2.66 24.24
C CYS A 403 9.89 -1.59 25.09
N PRO A 404 11.13 -1.15 24.78
CA PRO A 404 11.97 -0.34 25.65
C PRO A 404 11.46 1.04 26.05
N ASN A 405 10.28 1.44 25.62
CA ASN A 405 9.65 2.74 25.91
C ASN A 405 8.28 2.61 26.58
N GLU A 406 7.83 1.38 26.88
CA GLU A 406 6.51 1.11 27.45
C GLU A 406 6.59 0.03 28.51
N LYS A 407 6.52 0.42 29.80
CA LYS A 407 6.63 -0.50 30.94
C LYS A 407 5.81 -1.77 30.79
N GLY A 408 6.49 -2.91 30.87
CA GLY A 408 5.88 -4.22 30.77
C GLY A 408 6.19 -5.14 31.95
N GLU A 409 6.09 -6.43 31.72
CA GLU A 409 6.45 -7.47 32.67
C GLU A 409 7.44 -8.45 32.03
N PRO A 410 8.29 -9.10 32.82
CA PRO A 410 9.18 -10.13 32.30
C PRO A 410 8.39 -11.27 31.64
N ASP A 411 8.80 -11.67 30.44
CA ASP A 411 8.26 -12.81 29.71
C ASP A 411 9.40 -13.74 29.24
N THR A 412 9.13 -15.03 29.19
CA THR A 412 10.09 -16.03 28.69
C THR A 412 10.23 -15.99 27.18
N ASP A 413 9.28 -15.38 26.45
CA ASP A 413 9.36 -15.12 25.02
C ASP A 413 10.13 -13.81 24.78
N PRO A 414 11.31 -13.83 24.15
CA PRO A 414 12.10 -12.62 23.92
C PRO A 414 11.38 -11.53 23.11
N GLN A 415 10.32 -11.86 22.37
CA GLN A 415 9.53 -10.90 21.62
C GLN A 415 8.40 -10.24 22.44
N LYS A 416 8.24 -10.65 23.68
CA LYS A 416 7.21 -10.14 24.60
C LYS A 416 7.78 -9.66 25.93
N ASN A 417 9.04 -9.96 26.19
CA ASN A 417 9.74 -9.54 27.40
C ASN A 417 9.74 -8.01 27.46
N GLY A 418 9.32 -7.43 28.58
CA GLY A 418 9.24 -5.98 28.75
C GLY A 418 8.05 -5.31 28.04
N CYS A 419 7.17 -6.06 27.37
CA CYS A 419 6.03 -5.45 26.73
C CYS A 419 4.79 -5.45 27.64
N PRO A 420 3.93 -4.40 27.56
CA PRO A 420 2.64 -4.38 28.22
C PRO A 420 1.78 -5.55 27.73
N LYS A 421 1.17 -6.28 28.65
CA LYS A 421 0.22 -7.34 28.25
C LYS A 421 -0.95 -6.74 27.48
N ALA A 422 -1.28 -7.32 26.33
CA ALA A 422 -2.43 -6.91 25.52
C ALA A 422 -3.77 -7.04 26.29
N VAL A 423 -3.75 -7.79 27.39
CA VAL A 423 -4.89 -7.97 28.30
C VAL A 423 -4.41 -7.82 29.74
N ARG A 424 -5.04 -6.93 30.51
CA ARG A 424 -4.74 -6.70 31.93
C ARG A 424 -6.00 -6.59 32.76
N VAL A 425 -5.92 -6.94 34.04
CA VAL A 425 -7.02 -6.84 35.01
C VAL A 425 -6.93 -5.53 35.76
N THR A 426 -8.02 -4.79 35.82
CA THR A 426 -8.22 -3.65 36.72
C THR A 426 -9.26 -3.99 37.79
N GLU A 427 -9.54 -3.05 38.70
CA GLU A 427 -10.53 -3.30 39.75
C GLU A 427 -11.93 -3.66 39.21
N GLY A 428 -12.33 -3.12 38.06
CA GLY A 428 -13.69 -3.24 37.53
C GLY A 428 -13.82 -3.93 36.17
N GLU A 429 -12.72 -4.09 35.44
CA GLU A 429 -12.77 -4.66 34.09
C GLU A 429 -11.48 -5.37 33.69
N ILE A 430 -11.58 -6.24 32.71
CA ILE A 430 -10.44 -6.79 31.98
C ILE A 430 -10.28 -5.90 30.75
N VAL A 431 -9.23 -5.08 30.77
CA VAL A 431 -8.89 -4.12 29.70
C VAL A 431 -8.16 -4.87 28.61
N ILE A 432 -8.61 -4.68 27.37
CA ILE A 432 -7.95 -5.17 26.16
C ILE A 432 -7.39 -3.96 25.39
N MET A 433 -6.12 -4.03 24.99
CA MET A 433 -5.47 -2.94 24.23
C MET A 433 -5.90 -2.92 22.76
N ASP A 434 -6.27 -4.07 22.21
CA ASP A 434 -6.79 -4.25 20.86
C ASP A 434 -8.31 -4.46 20.84
N GLN A 435 -8.93 -4.31 19.67
CA GLN A 435 -10.35 -4.49 19.49
C GLN A 435 -10.70 -5.86 18.89
N VAL A 436 -11.70 -6.54 19.44
CA VAL A 436 -12.28 -7.74 18.81
C VAL A 436 -12.92 -7.36 17.48
N GLN A 437 -12.42 -7.92 16.39
CA GLN A 437 -12.83 -7.60 15.03
C GLN A 437 -13.92 -8.56 14.52
N PHE A 438 -14.93 -7.98 13.88
CA PHE A 438 -16.05 -8.70 13.29
C PHE A 438 -16.16 -8.41 11.78
N LYS A 439 -16.73 -9.36 11.06
CA LYS A 439 -17.15 -9.11 9.67
C LYS A 439 -18.15 -7.94 9.65
N THR A 440 -18.05 -7.04 8.69
CA THR A 440 -18.90 -5.84 8.55
C THR A 440 -20.39 -6.20 8.63
N GLY A 441 -21.14 -5.48 9.49
CA GLY A 441 -22.58 -5.71 9.69
C GLY A 441 -22.96 -7.07 10.32
N SER A 442 -21.97 -7.82 10.83
CA SER A 442 -22.14 -9.20 11.31
C SER A 442 -21.61 -9.37 12.73
N ALA A 443 -21.92 -10.51 13.33
CA ALA A 443 -21.37 -10.98 14.59
C ALA A 443 -20.35 -12.12 14.40
N VAL A 444 -19.90 -12.38 13.16
CA VAL A 444 -18.85 -13.36 12.89
C VAL A 444 -17.52 -12.73 13.29
N ILE A 445 -16.84 -13.35 14.26
CA ILE A 445 -15.50 -12.95 14.72
C ILE A 445 -14.49 -13.29 13.63
N LEU A 446 -13.57 -12.38 13.38
CA LEU A 446 -12.48 -12.60 12.40
C LEU A 446 -11.31 -13.35 13.07
N PRO A 447 -10.62 -14.27 12.37
CA PRO A 447 -9.52 -15.07 12.94
C PRO A 447 -8.38 -14.25 13.56
N ILE A 448 -8.16 -13.02 13.11
CA ILE A 448 -7.17 -12.10 13.69
C ILE A 448 -7.43 -11.78 15.17
N SER A 449 -8.66 -12.00 15.66
CA SER A 449 -9.04 -11.78 17.07
C SER A 449 -8.87 -13.01 17.96
N ASP A 450 -8.49 -14.16 17.38
CA ASP A 450 -8.40 -15.41 18.16
C ASP A 450 -7.32 -15.33 19.23
N ASP A 451 -6.17 -14.73 18.92
CA ASP A 451 -5.06 -14.59 19.88
C ASP A 451 -5.41 -13.65 21.03
N LEU A 452 -6.06 -12.54 20.74
CA LEU A 452 -6.57 -11.62 21.76
C LEU A 452 -7.58 -12.33 22.69
N LEU A 453 -8.50 -13.09 22.11
CA LEU A 453 -9.51 -13.82 22.92
C LEU A 453 -8.90 -14.98 23.70
N ARG A 454 -7.81 -15.62 23.24
CA ARG A 454 -7.04 -16.58 24.04
C ARG A 454 -6.40 -15.91 25.26
N GLN A 455 -5.83 -14.71 25.10
CA GLN A 455 -5.26 -13.94 26.20
C GLN A 455 -6.34 -13.54 27.22
N VAL A 456 -7.51 -13.10 26.77
CA VAL A 456 -8.65 -12.84 27.66
C VAL A 456 -9.06 -14.12 28.43
N ALA A 457 -9.10 -15.27 27.76
CA ALA A 457 -9.41 -16.54 28.40
C ALA A 457 -8.34 -16.96 29.41
N ALA A 458 -7.07 -16.78 29.10
CA ALA A 458 -5.96 -17.04 30.01
C ALA A 458 -6.08 -16.18 31.27
N VAL A 459 -6.27 -14.87 31.13
CA VAL A 459 -6.49 -13.94 32.24
C VAL A 459 -7.68 -14.34 33.11
N VAL A 460 -8.82 -14.69 32.51
CA VAL A 460 -9.99 -15.16 33.31
C VAL A 460 -9.68 -16.48 34.03
N THR A 461 -8.84 -17.33 33.46
CA THR A 461 -8.42 -18.61 34.08
C THR A 461 -7.45 -18.40 35.23
N GLU A 462 -6.48 -17.52 35.04
CA GLU A 462 -5.46 -17.14 36.04
C GLU A 462 -6.05 -16.39 37.24
N HIS A 463 -7.23 -15.78 37.06
CA HIS A 463 -7.96 -15.05 38.08
C HIS A 463 -9.24 -15.78 38.54
N PRO A 464 -9.13 -16.86 39.31
CA PRO A 464 -10.28 -17.62 39.80
C PRO A 464 -11.18 -16.83 40.75
N GLU A 465 -10.63 -15.78 41.39
CA GLU A 465 -11.41 -14.86 42.22
C GLU A 465 -12.43 -14.03 41.44
N ILE A 466 -12.24 -13.83 40.13
CA ILE A 466 -13.22 -13.20 39.25
C ILE A 466 -14.31 -14.24 38.94
N THR A 467 -15.42 -14.20 39.67
CA THR A 467 -16.47 -15.20 39.54
C THR A 467 -17.47 -14.90 38.44
N LYS A 468 -17.57 -13.62 38.01
CA LYS A 468 -18.48 -13.25 36.93
C LYS A 468 -17.97 -12.07 36.09
N VAL A 469 -17.92 -12.28 34.78
CA VAL A 469 -17.56 -11.28 33.77
C VAL A 469 -18.73 -11.09 32.80
N GLU A 470 -19.06 -9.85 32.52
CA GLU A 470 -20.00 -9.48 31.47
C GLU A 470 -19.25 -9.07 30.19
N VAL A 471 -19.51 -9.74 29.09
CA VAL A 471 -19.10 -9.35 27.76
C VAL A 471 -20.08 -8.30 27.24
N GLN A 472 -19.63 -7.07 27.13
CA GLN A 472 -20.45 -5.93 26.70
C GLN A 472 -20.18 -5.62 25.22
N GLY A 473 -21.23 -5.61 24.39
CA GLY A 473 -21.14 -5.22 22.99
C GLY A 473 -21.65 -3.80 22.77
N HIS A 474 -20.89 -3.00 22.01
CA HIS A 474 -21.24 -1.62 21.67
C HIS A 474 -21.16 -1.38 20.16
N THR A 475 -21.90 -0.39 19.67
CA THR A 475 -21.86 0.06 18.28
C THR A 475 -21.64 1.58 18.23
N ASP A 476 -21.32 2.08 17.05
CA ASP A 476 -21.43 3.50 16.76
C ASP A 476 -22.89 3.93 16.56
N SER A 477 -23.10 5.23 16.27
CA SER A 477 -24.42 5.81 16.06
C SER A 477 -24.99 5.57 14.65
N ARG A 478 -24.30 4.88 13.75
CA ARG A 478 -24.80 4.59 12.40
C ARG A 478 -25.83 3.47 12.44
N GLY A 479 -26.97 3.71 11.79
CA GLY A 479 -28.09 2.77 11.76
C GLY A 479 -29.13 2.99 12.87
N GLY A 480 -30.23 2.24 12.81
CA GLY A 480 -31.33 2.37 13.77
C GLY A 480 -30.99 1.79 15.14
N LYS A 481 -31.49 2.41 16.21
CA LYS A 481 -31.25 2.00 17.61
C LYS A 481 -31.56 0.53 17.87
N ALA A 482 -32.70 0.04 17.39
CA ALA A 482 -33.11 -1.36 17.55
C ALA A 482 -32.20 -2.35 16.80
N TYR A 483 -31.68 -1.95 15.62
CA TYR A 483 -30.71 -2.73 14.88
C TYR A 483 -29.38 -2.81 15.64
N ASN A 484 -28.86 -1.67 16.09
CA ASN A 484 -27.61 -1.60 16.83
C ASN A 484 -27.67 -2.39 18.14
N ARG A 485 -28.79 -2.34 18.84
CA ARG A 485 -29.01 -3.15 20.05
C ARG A 485 -28.93 -4.66 19.74
N ARG A 486 -29.59 -5.11 18.68
CA ARG A 486 -29.55 -6.53 18.26
C ARG A 486 -28.16 -6.94 17.76
N LEU A 487 -27.48 -6.08 17.00
CA LEU A 487 -26.15 -6.38 16.48
C LEU A 487 -25.12 -6.49 17.61
N SER A 488 -25.11 -5.56 18.54
CA SER A 488 -24.22 -5.58 19.71
C SER A 488 -24.49 -6.78 20.61
N GLN A 489 -25.76 -7.16 20.81
CA GLN A 489 -26.10 -8.37 21.56
C GLN A 489 -25.52 -9.61 20.87
N LYS A 490 -25.75 -9.78 19.57
CA LYS A 490 -25.20 -10.91 18.81
C LYS A 490 -23.67 -10.98 18.87
N ARG A 491 -22.98 -9.83 18.88
CA ARG A 491 -21.51 -9.75 19.00
C ARG A 491 -21.04 -10.18 20.39
N ALA A 492 -21.68 -9.68 21.44
CA ALA A 492 -21.39 -10.09 22.80
C ALA A 492 -21.63 -11.61 23.01
N ASP A 493 -22.73 -12.13 22.46
CA ASP A 493 -23.04 -13.57 22.49
C ASP A 493 -22.00 -14.40 21.72
N ALA A 494 -21.51 -13.91 20.59
CA ALA A 494 -20.47 -14.58 19.79
C ALA A 494 -19.16 -14.68 20.55
N VAL A 495 -18.72 -13.58 21.19
CA VAL A 495 -17.51 -13.56 22.03
C VAL A 495 -17.67 -14.47 23.24
N ARG A 496 -18.79 -14.40 23.94
CA ARG A 496 -19.09 -15.32 25.06
C ARG A 496 -19.03 -16.79 24.61
N LYS A 497 -19.64 -17.14 23.47
CA LYS A 497 -19.58 -18.49 22.90
C LYS A 497 -18.16 -18.91 22.57
N TRP A 498 -17.36 -18.00 22.02
CA TRP A 498 -15.96 -18.26 21.71
C TRP A 498 -15.16 -18.57 22.98
N LEU A 499 -15.31 -17.75 24.04
CA LEU A 499 -14.63 -17.95 25.33
C LEU A 499 -15.05 -19.27 26.01
N VAL A 500 -16.31 -19.69 25.87
CA VAL A 500 -16.77 -20.99 26.41
C VAL A 500 -16.20 -22.15 25.60
N ASN A 501 -16.29 -22.08 24.27
CA ASN A 501 -16.01 -23.24 23.40
C ASN A 501 -14.51 -23.42 23.13
N TYR A 502 -13.77 -22.33 22.97
CA TYR A 502 -12.35 -22.34 22.63
C TYR A 502 -11.46 -21.86 23.78
N GLY A 503 -11.94 -20.92 24.60
CA GLY A 503 -11.25 -20.45 25.80
C GLY A 503 -11.48 -21.34 27.03
N GLN A 504 -12.36 -22.33 26.93
CA GLN A 504 -12.70 -23.29 28.01
C GLN A 504 -13.16 -22.65 29.33
N ILE A 505 -13.72 -21.45 29.28
CA ILE A 505 -14.25 -20.74 30.44
C ILE A 505 -15.63 -21.29 30.78
N ASP A 506 -15.85 -21.60 32.08
CA ASP A 506 -17.16 -22.02 32.53
C ASP A 506 -18.24 -20.99 32.18
N SER A 507 -19.28 -21.44 31.48
CA SER A 507 -20.37 -20.59 30.99
C SER A 507 -21.09 -19.82 32.09
N ARG A 508 -21.02 -20.28 33.33
CA ARG A 508 -21.59 -19.63 34.53
C ARG A 508 -20.81 -18.38 34.93
N ARG A 509 -19.50 -18.31 34.58
CA ARG A 509 -18.65 -17.13 34.80
C ARG A 509 -18.85 -16.03 33.78
N LEU A 510 -19.61 -16.31 32.70
CA LEU A 510 -19.75 -15.38 31.59
C LEU A 510 -21.21 -15.01 31.33
N SER A 511 -21.51 -13.73 31.29
CA SER A 511 -22.74 -13.16 30.75
C SER A 511 -22.44 -12.33 29.50
N ALA A 512 -23.46 -12.04 28.69
CA ALA A 512 -23.30 -11.22 27.50
C ALA A 512 -24.45 -10.21 27.38
N HIS A 513 -24.10 -8.95 27.16
CA HIS A 513 -25.10 -7.89 27.01
C HIS A 513 -24.73 -6.92 25.88
N GLY A 514 -25.71 -6.59 25.02
CA GLY A 514 -25.55 -5.63 23.95
C GLY A 514 -26.12 -4.28 24.32
N TYR A 515 -25.32 -3.28 24.42
CA TYR A 515 -25.72 -1.90 24.75
C TYR A 515 -26.07 -1.06 23.53
N GLY A 516 -25.76 -1.55 22.31
CA GLY A 516 -25.96 -0.78 21.08
C GLY A 516 -25.14 0.49 21.09
N MET A 517 -25.77 1.60 20.72
CA MET A 517 -25.17 2.92 20.65
C MET A 517 -25.39 3.78 21.91
N ASP A 518 -25.95 3.20 22.97
CA ASP A 518 -26.42 3.96 24.15
C ASP A 518 -25.29 4.35 25.11
N GLN A 519 -24.09 3.77 24.97
CA GLN A 519 -22.93 4.05 25.84
C GLN A 519 -21.68 4.38 24.99
N PRO A 520 -21.64 5.54 24.34
CA PRO A 520 -20.47 5.98 23.59
C PRO A 520 -19.33 6.36 24.55
N ILE A 521 -18.09 6.05 24.16
CA ILE A 521 -16.86 6.48 24.86
C ILE A 521 -16.10 7.56 24.09
N ALA A 522 -16.51 7.84 22.84
CA ALA A 522 -15.91 8.86 21.99
C ALA A 522 -16.97 9.52 21.11
N ASP A 523 -16.63 10.64 20.49
CA ASP A 523 -17.54 11.40 19.65
C ASP A 523 -17.93 10.62 18.38
N ASN A 524 -19.22 10.35 18.20
CA ASN A 524 -19.76 9.69 17.02
C ASN A 524 -19.74 10.52 15.73
N ALA A 525 -19.46 11.84 15.82
CA ALA A 525 -19.33 12.70 14.64
C ALA A 525 -18.06 12.34 13.84
N THR A 526 -16.98 11.98 14.50
CA THR A 526 -15.70 11.64 13.87
C THR A 526 -15.62 10.16 13.47
N SER A 527 -14.79 9.81 12.48
CA SER A 527 -14.52 8.43 12.07
C SER A 527 -13.81 7.65 13.17
N GLU A 528 -12.85 8.27 13.82
CA GLU A 528 -12.02 7.76 14.91
C GLU A 528 -12.88 7.48 16.16
N GLY A 529 -13.78 8.42 16.49
CA GLY A 529 -14.69 8.24 17.61
C GLY A 529 -15.69 7.11 17.37
N ARG A 530 -16.23 6.99 16.17
CA ARG A 530 -17.08 5.85 15.80
C ARG A 530 -16.32 4.52 15.86
N GLN A 531 -15.04 4.51 15.45
CA GLN A 531 -14.21 3.31 15.58
C GLN A 531 -14.06 2.89 17.04
N LYS A 532 -13.74 3.84 17.94
CA LYS A 532 -13.66 3.59 19.39
C LYS A 532 -14.98 3.10 19.98
N ASN A 533 -16.11 3.60 19.48
CA ASN A 533 -17.43 3.19 19.97
C ASN A 533 -17.81 1.77 19.54
N ARG A 534 -17.32 1.27 18.39
CA ARG A 534 -17.51 -0.13 17.95
C ARG A 534 -16.55 -1.06 18.68
N ARG A 535 -16.89 -1.45 19.90
CA ARG A 535 -16.01 -2.20 20.77
C ARG A 535 -16.72 -3.34 21.51
N VAL A 536 -15.93 -4.23 22.06
CA VAL A 536 -16.33 -5.19 23.09
C VAL A 536 -15.55 -4.86 24.37
N GLN A 537 -16.21 -4.89 25.52
CA GLN A 537 -15.61 -4.70 26.85
C GLN A 537 -15.90 -5.91 27.72
N PHE A 538 -15.02 -6.18 28.69
CA PHE A 538 -15.16 -7.28 29.62
C PHE A 538 -15.26 -6.73 31.06
N LYS A 539 -16.47 -6.52 31.53
CA LYS A 539 -16.72 -5.93 32.84
C LYS A 539 -16.77 -7.01 33.91
N ILE A 540 -16.00 -6.83 34.97
CA ILE A 540 -16.06 -7.71 36.14
C ILE A 540 -17.29 -7.35 36.96
N LEU A 541 -18.22 -8.29 37.10
CA LEU A 541 -19.45 -8.12 37.87
C LEU A 541 -19.30 -8.61 39.31
N GLU A 542 -18.54 -9.68 39.51
CA GLU A 542 -18.42 -10.31 40.82
C GLU A 542 -16.99 -10.82 41.01
N LYS A 543 -16.39 -10.53 42.18
CA LYS A 543 -15.16 -11.11 42.70
C LYS A 543 -15.41 -11.84 44.00
N SER A 544 -14.83 -13.01 44.20
CA SER A 544 -14.88 -13.76 45.44
C SER A 544 -13.83 -13.21 46.40
N ASN A 545 -14.21 -12.87 47.62
CA ASN A 545 -13.28 -12.43 48.70
C ASN A 545 -12.47 -13.57 49.34
N ARG A 546 -12.33 -14.74 48.70
CA ARG A 546 -11.51 -15.85 49.23
C ARG A 546 -10.05 -15.65 48.86
N GLY A 547 -9.29 -14.94 49.73
CA GLY A 547 -7.86 -14.76 49.51
C GLY A 547 -7.15 -13.84 50.50
N LYS A 548 -7.68 -13.65 51.70
CA LYS A 548 -6.87 -13.19 52.86
C LYS A 548 -7.06 -14.17 54.02
N SER A 549 -6.40 -15.33 53.96
CA SER A 549 -6.09 -16.06 55.17
C SER A 549 -4.86 -15.39 55.78
N GLU A 550 -5.11 -14.64 56.85
CA GLU A 550 -4.11 -14.21 57.83
C GLU A 550 -3.19 -15.38 58.19
N VAL A 551 -1.89 -15.19 57.94
CA VAL A 551 -0.86 -15.87 58.71
C VAL A 551 -0.49 -14.87 59.80
N SER A 552 -0.98 -15.07 61.00
CA SER A 552 -0.50 -14.52 62.29
C SER A 552 0.15 -15.62 63.09
N PRO A 553 0.97 -15.20 64.09
CA PRO A 553 2.35 -14.74 64.06
C PRO A 553 3.35 -15.85 64.32
#